data_cdaa88e8c750574e87bfae4f76069cb0
#
_entry.id   cdaa88e8c750574e87bfae4f76069cb0
#
_cell.length_a   1.000
_cell.length_b   1.000
_cell.length_c   1.000
_cell.angle_alpha   90.00
_cell.angle_beta   90.00
_cell.angle_gamma   90.00
#
_symmetry.space_group_name_H-M   'P 1'
#
loop_
_entity.id
_entity.type
_entity.pdbx_description
1 polymer ?
#
loop_
_entity_poly.entity_id
_entity_poly.type
_entity_poly.pdbx_seq_one_letter_code
_entity_poly.pdbx_strand_id
1 'polypeptide(L)'
;MEELLQEAASIKDKSKPYTDSRYPDYALDTWKILKHDSPLLDKIMEDFGVKGSPRYYWQDANSTLPMHTDNGTTCSINFVLTPNPAPVTIEEEDYVYTQCLLKTTKMHGVKTND
;
A
#
# COMPACT_ATOMS: atom_id res chain seq x y z
N MET A 1 -1.22 8.45 -13.66
CA MET A 1 -0.52 7.24 -13.16
C MET A 1 0.98 7.33 -13.34
N GLU A 2 1.45 7.80 -14.50
CA GLU A 2 2.89 7.96 -14.73
C GLU A 2 3.54 8.94 -13.76
N GLU A 3 2.86 10.03 -13.45
CA GLU A 3 3.33 11.02 -12.49
C GLU A 3 3.50 10.44 -11.09
N LEU A 4 2.59 9.56 -10.66
CA LEU A 4 2.72 8.84 -9.40
C LEU A 4 3.91 7.89 -9.39
N LEU A 5 4.15 7.19 -10.49
CA LEU A 5 5.31 6.33 -10.66
C LEU A 5 6.63 7.11 -10.55
N GLN A 6 6.70 8.26 -11.20
CA GLN A 6 7.87 9.12 -11.15
C GLN A 6 8.11 9.65 -9.74
N GLU A 7 7.07 10.10 -9.07
CA GLU A 7 7.17 10.56 -7.69
C GLU A 7 7.62 9.43 -6.76
N ALA A 8 7.00 8.25 -6.88
CA ALA A 8 7.38 7.09 -6.08
C ALA A 8 8.86 6.73 -6.27
N ALA A 9 9.34 6.70 -7.50
CA ALA A 9 10.73 6.39 -7.80
C ALA A 9 11.70 7.42 -7.17
N SER A 10 11.31 8.69 -7.13
CA SER A 10 12.14 9.77 -6.61
C SER A 10 12.30 9.77 -5.09
N ILE A 11 11.36 9.14 -4.36
CA ILE A 11 11.33 9.17 -2.89
C ILE A 11 11.56 7.80 -2.26
N LYS A 12 11.74 6.76 -3.05
CA LYS A 12 11.84 5.37 -2.56
C LYS A 12 12.97 5.19 -1.54
N ASP A 13 14.09 5.85 -1.72
CA ASP A 13 15.24 5.78 -0.82
C ASP A 13 14.96 6.31 0.60
N LYS A 14 13.91 7.10 0.75
CA LYS A 14 13.47 7.65 2.04
C LYS A 14 12.51 6.72 2.77
N SER A 15 12.07 5.65 2.15
CA SER A 15 11.15 4.69 2.75
C SER A 15 11.81 3.91 3.89
N LYS A 16 10.99 3.45 4.83
CA LYS A 16 11.46 2.70 5.99
C LYS A 16 10.68 1.40 6.11
N PRO A 17 11.28 0.33 6.68
CA PRO A 17 10.56 -0.89 6.95
C PRO A 17 9.32 -0.61 7.80
N TYR A 18 8.22 -1.27 7.44
CA TYR A 18 6.97 -1.16 8.17
C TYR A 18 7.04 -2.00 9.44
N THR A 19 6.58 -1.41 10.55
CA THR A 19 6.44 -2.11 11.83
C THR A 19 5.02 -1.95 12.35
N ASP A 20 4.48 -3.03 12.92
CA ASP A 20 3.16 -2.99 13.54
C ASP A 20 3.26 -3.66 14.90
N SER A 21 2.99 -2.90 15.98
CA SER A 21 3.09 -3.39 17.34
C SER A 21 2.11 -4.52 17.67
N ARG A 22 1.04 -4.69 16.89
CA ARG A 22 0.11 -5.81 17.04
C ARG A 22 0.71 -7.14 16.58
N TYR A 23 1.71 -7.08 15.73
CA TYR A 23 2.33 -8.24 15.09
C TYR A 23 3.85 -8.13 15.17
N PRO A 24 4.43 -8.20 16.39
CA PRO A 24 5.86 -7.95 16.59
C PRO A 24 6.78 -8.93 15.87
N ASP A 25 6.26 -10.12 15.50
CA ASP A 25 7.01 -11.12 14.75
C ASP A 25 7.08 -10.83 13.25
N TYR A 26 6.33 -9.82 12.78
CA TYR A 26 6.37 -9.40 11.40
C TYR A 26 7.48 -8.39 11.20
N ALA A 27 8.71 -8.89 11.11
CA ALA A 27 9.82 -8.07 10.66
C ALA A 27 9.66 -7.85 9.14
N LEU A 28 8.98 -6.77 8.77
CA LEU A 28 8.62 -6.51 7.38
C LEU A 28 9.69 -5.68 6.68
N ASP A 29 10.93 -6.17 6.64
CA ASP A 29 12.00 -5.54 5.87
C ASP A 29 11.65 -5.49 4.38
N THR A 30 10.78 -6.39 3.93
CA THR A 30 10.32 -6.48 2.54
C THR A 30 9.13 -5.57 2.23
N TRP A 31 8.57 -4.93 3.23
CA TRP A 31 7.47 -3.98 3.09
C TRP A 31 7.90 -2.63 3.64
N LYS A 32 8.04 -1.65 2.77
CA LYS A 32 8.51 -0.31 3.13
C LYS A 32 7.42 0.71 2.92
N ILE A 33 7.44 1.74 3.74
CA ILE A 33 6.40 2.76 3.78
C ILE A 33 7.02 4.15 3.86
N LEU A 34 6.36 5.12 3.27
CA LEU A 34 6.68 6.53 3.41
C LEU A 34 5.41 7.37 3.37
N LYS A 35 5.18 8.15 4.43
CA LYS A 35 4.19 9.24 4.37
C LYS A 35 4.77 10.36 3.53
N HIS A 36 3.97 10.88 2.61
CA HIS A 36 4.46 11.88 1.67
C HIS A 36 3.34 12.87 1.36
N ASP A 37 3.69 14.15 1.35
CA ASP A 37 2.80 15.21 0.94
C ASP A 37 3.37 15.86 -0.32
N SER A 38 2.52 16.07 -1.31
CA SER A 38 2.89 16.74 -2.54
C SER A 38 1.67 17.37 -3.19
N PRO A 39 1.85 18.37 -4.08
CA PRO A 39 0.73 18.94 -4.83
C PRO A 39 -0.04 17.90 -5.63
N LEU A 40 0.65 16.89 -6.19
CA LEU A 40 0.03 15.81 -6.93
C LEU A 40 -0.90 14.99 -6.04
N LEU A 41 -0.45 14.58 -4.84
CA LEU A 41 -1.25 13.82 -3.90
C LEU A 41 -2.40 14.64 -3.34
N ASP A 42 -2.18 15.92 -3.07
CA ASP A 42 -3.24 16.83 -2.60
C ASP A 42 -4.37 16.92 -3.62
N LYS A 43 -4.04 17.02 -4.91
CA LYS A 43 -5.04 17.05 -5.97
C LYS A 43 -5.82 15.75 -6.06
N ILE A 44 -5.14 14.62 -5.98
CA ILE A 44 -5.80 13.31 -6.02
C ILE A 44 -6.75 13.16 -4.84
N MET A 45 -6.33 13.55 -3.64
CA MET A 45 -7.18 13.48 -2.45
C MET A 45 -8.41 14.38 -2.61
N GLU A 46 -8.25 15.58 -3.16
CA GLU A 46 -9.35 16.48 -3.43
C GLU A 46 -10.32 15.89 -4.46
N ASP A 47 -9.79 15.35 -5.57
CA ASP A 47 -10.59 14.75 -6.64
C ASP A 47 -11.44 13.57 -6.14
N PHE A 48 -10.92 12.79 -5.20
CA PHE A 48 -11.63 11.65 -4.62
C PHE A 48 -12.40 11.99 -3.34
N GLY A 49 -12.29 13.21 -2.84
CA GLY A 49 -12.98 13.63 -1.62
C GLY A 49 -12.50 12.89 -0.36
N VAL A 50 -11.25 12.49 -0.31
CA VAL A 50 -10.70 11.76 0.82
C VAL A 50 -9.87 12.67 1.73
N LYS A 51 -9.82 12.31 3.00
CA LYS A 51 -9.00 13.00 4.02
C LYS A 51 -8.07 11.98 4.66
N GLY A 52 -6.90 12.44 5.08
CA GLY A 52 -5.92 11.59 5.75
C GLY A 52 -4.51 11.89 5.27
N SER A 53 -3.59 11.02 5.62
CA SER A 53 -2.19 11.12 5.21
C SER A 53 -1.92 10.14 4.08
N PRO A 54 -1.60 10.63 2.88
CA PRO A 54 -1.25 9.74 1.78
C PRO A 54 0.09 9.08 2.05
N ARG A 55 0.24 7.84 1.58
CA ARG A 55 1.44 7.03 1.78
C ARG A 55 1.78 6.26 0.53
N TYR A 56 3.08 6.07 0.32
CA TYR A 56 3.60 5.14 -0.66
C TYR A 56 4.08 3.87 0.04
N TYR A 57 3.87 2.75 -0.62
CA TYR A 57 4.30 1.43 -0.15
C TYR A 57 5.10 0.71 -1.21
N TRP A 58 6.14 0.01 -0.79
CA TRP A 58 6.96 -0.83 -1.66
C TRP A 58 7.06 -2.22 -1.03
N GLN A 59 6.74 -3.22 -1.81
CA GLN A 59 6.89 -4.61 -1.40
C GLN A 59 7.89 -5.30 -2.32
N ASP A 60 8.90 -5.95 -1.73
CA ASP A 60 9.93 -6.64 -2.50
C ASP A 60 9.34 -7.85 -3.22
N ALA A 61 10.03 -8.30 -4.28
CA ALA A 61 9.70 -9.54 -4.96
C ALA A 61 9.87 -10.73 -4.01
N ASN A 62 9.11 -11.79 -4.24
CA ASN A 62 9.16 -13.04 -3.46
C ASN A 62 8.96 -12.81 -1.96
N SER A 63 8.07 -11.90 -1.60
CA SER A 63 7.78 -11.57 -0.20
C SER A 63 6.30 -11.73 0.09
N THR A 64 5.97 -11.81 1.37
CA THR A 64 4.59 -11.93 1.82
C THR A 64 4.28 -10.84 2.83
N LEU A 65 3.25 -10.05 2.53
CA LEU A 65 2.58 -9.24 3.54
C LEU A 65 1.50 -10.13 4.15
N PRO A 66 1.66 -10.56 5.42
CA PRO A 66 0.72 -11.51 6.03
C PRO A 66 -0.71 -10.97 6.09
N MET A 67 -1.66 -11.88 6.20
CA MET A 67 -3.06 -11.52 6.39
C MET A 67 -3.21 -10.72 7.69
N HIS A 68 -3.83 -9.56 7.61
CA HIS A 68 -3.99 -8.65 8.74
C HIS A 68 -5.20 -7.73 8.51
N THR A 69 -5.56 -7.00 9.53
CA THR A 69 -6.48 -5.85 9.43
C THR A 69 -5.70 -4.58 9.77
N ASP A 70 -6.12 -3.46 9.18
CA ASP A 70 -5.48 -2.19 9.50
C ASP A 70 -6.07 -1.57 10.76
N ASN A 71 -5.21 -0.86 11.51
CA ASN A 71 -5.59 -0.21 12.74
C ASN A 71 -5.76 1.30 12.51
N GLY A 72 -6.87 1.86 13.00
CA GLY A 72 -7.12 3.30 12.92
C GLY A 72 -7.64 3.80 11.59
N THR A 73 -7.85 2.91 10.62
CA THR A 73 -8.39 3.23 9.30
C THR A 73 -9.51 2.27 8.96
N THR A 74 -10.66 2.75 8.52
CA THR A 74 -11.81 1.89 8.16
C THR A 74 -11.80 1.49 6.69
N CYS A 75 -11.29 2.36 5.82
CA CYS A 75 -11.11 2.03 4.41
C CYS A 75 -9.99 2.87 3.81
N SER A 76 -9.46 2.41 2.68
CA SER A 76 -8.43 3.13 1.93
C SER A 76 -8.70 3.03 0.43
N ILE A 77 -8.24 4.01 -0.31
CA ILE A 77 -8.19 3.96 -1.77
C ILE A 77 -6.75 3.68 -2.15
N ASN A 78 -6.53 2.58 -2.85
CA ASN A 78 -5.20 2.13 -3.23
C ASN A 78 -5.00 2.22 -4.74
N PHE A 79 -3.84 2.75 -5.14
CA PHE A 79 -3.40 2.78 -6.53
C PHE A 79 -2.20 1.86 -6.67
N VAL A 80 -2.32 0.85 -7.53
CA VAL A 80 -1.20 -0.05 -7.81
C VAL A 80 -0.39 0.53 -8.96
N LEU A 81 0.88 0.82 -8.70
CA LEU A 81 1.75 1.52 -9.63
C LEU A 81 2.67 0.60 -10.43
N THR A 82 2.73 -0.67 -10.06
CA THR A 82 3.56 -1.63 -10.79
C THR A 82 2.81 -2.24 -11.97
N PRO A 83 3.50 -2.52 -13.10
CA PRO A 83 2.92 -3.38 -14.12
C PRO A 83 2.79 -4.81 -13.56
N ASN A 84 1.79 -5.56 -14.00
CA ASN A 84 1.54 -6.93 -13.55
C ASN A 84 1.48 -7.07 -12.01
N PRO A 85 0.56 -6.36 -11.35
CA PRO A 85 0.49 -6.37 -9.90
C PRO A 85 0.17 -7.77 -9.34
N ALA A 86 0.78 -8.08 -8.20
CA ALA A 86 0.40 -9.26 -7.43
C ALA A 86 -1.02 -9.10 -6.89
N PRO A 87 -1.81 -10.19 -6.80
CA PRO A 87 -3.14 -10.09 -6.24
C PRO A 87 -3.11 -9.77 -4.74
N VAL A 88 -4.13 -9.05 -4.30
CA VAL A 88 -4.42 -8.88 -2.86
C VAL A 88 -5.39 -9.99 -2.46
N THR A 89 -5.04 -10.74 -1.43
CA THR A 89 -5.94 -11.71 -0.84
C THR A 89 -6.78 -11.02 0.23
N ILE A 90 -8.09 -11.05 0.07
CA ILE A 90 -9.05 -10.48 1.02
C ILE A 90 -9.97 -11.61 1.45
N GLU A 91 -9.94 -11.99 2.73
CA GLU A 91 -10.76 -13.07 3.28
C GLU A 91 -10.73 -14.35 2.44
N GLU A 92 -9.52 -14.79 2.03
CA GLU A 92 -9.25 -15.99 1.24
C GLU A 92 -9.57 -15.88 -0.28
N GLU A 93 -9.99 -14.72 -0.76
CA GLU A 93 -10.20 -14.49 -2.19
C GLU A 93 -9.14 -13.55 -2.76
N ASP A 94 -8.63 -13.85 -3.94
CA ASP A 94 -7.61 -13.05 -4.61
C ASP A 94 -8.24 -12.02 -5.54
N TYR A 95 -7.76 -10.78 -5.43
CA TYR A 95 -8.18 -9.67 -6.28
C TYR A 95 -6.98 -9.06 -6.98
N VAL A 96 -7.05 -8.88 -8.28
CA VAL A 96 -6.05 -8.15 -9.06
C VAL A 96 -6.66 -6.81 -9.46
N TYR A 97 -6.00 -5.73 -9.09
CA TYR A 97 -6.52 -4.39 -9.36
C TYR A 97 -5.41 -3.38 -9.61
N THR A 98 -5.73 -2.32 -10.34
CA THR A 98 -4.87 -1.15 -10.47
C THR A 98 -5.34 0.00 -9.58
N GLN A 99 -6.60 -0.02 -9.19
CA GLN A 99 -7.22 0.96 -8.30
C GLN A 99 -8.38 0.28 -7.58
N CYS A 100 -8.43 0.38 -6.26
CA CYS A 100 -9.55 -0.17 -5.51
C CYS A 100 -9.78 0.54 -4.19
N LEU A 101 -11.03 0.42 -3.72
CA LEU A 101 -11.43 0.81 -2.38
C LEU A 101 -11.38 -0.43 -1.49
N LEU A 102 -10.46 -0.45 -0.53
CA LEU A 102 -10.27 -1.56 0.40
C LEU A 102 -10.91 -1.25 1.75
N LYS A 103 -11.80 -2.13 2.21
CA LYS A 103 -12.22 -2.13 3.61
C LYS A 103 -11.12 -2.73 4.46
N THR A 104 -10.43 -1.91 5.20
CA THR A 104 -9.25 -2.29 5.96
C THR A 104 -9.58 -3.11 7.22
N THR A 105 -10.85 -3.20 7.58
CA THR A 105 -11.34 -4.06 8.67
C THR A 105 -11.42 -5.53 8.29
N LYS A 106 -11.34 -5.86 7.00
CA LYS A 106 -11.28 -7.24 6.52
C LYS A 106 -9.82 -7.73 6.53
N MET A 107 -9.64 -9.01 6.84
CA MET A 107 -8.31 -9.64 6.75
C MET A 107 -7.82 -9.62 5.31
N HIS A 108 -6.63 -9.09 5.10
CA HIS A 108 -6.04 -8.96 3.77
C HIS A 108 -4.51 -9.08 3.82
N GLY A 109 -3.93 -9.46 2.72
CA GLY A 109 -2.50 -9.61 2.58
C GLY A 109 -2.08 -9.71 1.12
N VAL A 110 -0.80 -9.66 0.84
CA VAL A 110 -0.23 -9.73 -0.51
C VAL A 110 0.99 -10.63 -0.52
N LYS A 111 1.03 -11.55 -1.49
CA LYS A 111 2.22 -12.37 -1.75
C LYS A 111 2.75 -12.02 -3.13
N THR A 112 3.96 -11.48 -3.19
CA THR A 112 4.59 -11.11 -4.45
C THR A 112 5.40 -12.29 -5.02
N ASN A 113 5.43 -12.35 -6.33
CA ASN A 113 6.33 -13.23 -7.09
C ASN A 113 7.50 -12.39 -7.65
N ASP A 114 8.23 -12.94 -8.54
CA ASP A 114 9.39 -12.28 -9.17
C ASP A 114 9.10 -10.90 -9.76
#